data_118b5ff5f0c944333dc613f6e7093538
#
_entry.id   118b5ff5f0c944333dc613f6e7093538
#
_cell.length_a   1.000
_cell.length_b   1.000
_cell.length_c   1.000
_cell.angle_alpha   90.00
_cell.angle_beta   90.00
_cell.angle_gamma   90.00
#
_symmetry.space_group_name_H-M   'P 1'
#
loop_
_entity.id
_entity.type
_entity.pdbx_description
1 polymer ?
#
loop_
_entity_poly.entity_id
_entity_poly.type
_entity_poly.pdbx_seq_one_letter_code
_entity_poly.pdbx_strand_id
1 'polypeptide(L)'
;MNPRDHGGDWAAYQETYHREPLDFSANVSPLGPPVGVRQAICRAAGETARYPDPHCRQLRRALAEHHGVDPAWLLCGNGASDLLDRLALALRPKRGLVTAPAFSEYAQALRRVGCQVAEFPLHRAQDFSVTADLLDVITPDLDLLILCEPSNPAGRCTEKALLLSIAAKCDACGVLLVVDECFEDF
;
A
#
# COMPACT_ATOMS: atom_id res chain seq x y z
N MET A 1 -16.23 14.20 -7.20
CA MET A 1 -15.40 12.99 -7.36
C MET A 1 -15.84 11.99 -6.30
N ASN A 2 -16.23 10.80 -6.69
CA ASN A 2 -16.55 9.75 -5.73
C ASN A 2 -15.24 9.36 -5.00
N PRO A 3 -15.20 9.24 -3.66
CA PRO A 3 -13.99 8.87 -2.93
C PRO A 3 -13.43 7.47 -3.27
N ARG A 4 -14.06 6.76 -4.21
CA ARG A 4 -13.61 5.46 -4.74
C ARG A 4 -13.00 5.53 -6.14
N ASP A 5 -12.89 6.73 -6.73
CA ASP A 5 -12.36 6.87 -8.08
C ASP A 5 -10.82 6.79 -8.02
N HIS A 6 -10.30 5.60 -8.30
CA HIS A 6 -8.89 5.41 -8.58
C HIS A 6 -8.56 5.87 -10.00
N GLY A 7 -7.30 6.24 -10.24
CA GLY A 7 -6.81 6.45 -11.60
C GLY A 7 -6.96 5.19 -12.47
N GLY A 8 -6.87 5.37 -13.80
CA GLY A 8 -6.96 4.25 -14.75
C GLY A 8 -8.38 3.83 -15.14
N ASP A 9 -9.40 4.60 -14.83
CA ASP A 9 -10.77 4.34 -15.28
C ASP A 9 -10.96 4.74 -16.76
N TRP A 10 -10.32 3.95 -17.64
CA TRP A 10 -10.39 4.15 -19.09
C TRP A 10 -11.78 3.91 -19.63
N ALA A 11 -12.53 2.99 -19.04
CA ALA A 11 -13.87 2.64 -19.50
C ALA A 11 -14.83 3.84 -19.37
N ALA A 12 -14.87 4.49 -18.21
CA ALA A 12 -15.68 5.67 -17.99
C ALA A 12 -15.24 6.83 -18.89
N TYR A 13 -13.93 7.00 -19.12
CA TYR A 13 -13.43 8.02 -20.02
C TYR A 13 -13.85 7.76 -21.48
N GLN A 14 -13.70 6.53 -21.97
CA GLN A 14 -14.11 6.14 -23.33
C GLN A 14 -15.61 6.27 -23.53
N GLU A 15 -16.42 5.91 -22.54
CA GLU A 15 -17.87 6.06 -22.56
C GLU A 15 -18.29 7.53 -22.67
N THR A 16 -17.60 8.42 -21.95
CA THR A 16 -17.91 9.86 -21.91
C THR A 16 -17.41 10.59 -23.15
N TYR A 17 -16.18 10.31 -23.59
CA TYR A 17 -15.50 11.11 -24.61
C TYR A 17 -15.31 10.40 -25.96
N HIS A 18 -15.67 9.12 -26.06
CA HIS A 18 -15.58 8.30 -27.29
C HIS A 18 -14.17 8.27 -27.90
N ARG A 19 -13.14 8.32 -27.07
CA ARG A 19 -11.72 8.26 -27.46
C ARG A 19 -10.87 7.66 -26.35
N GLU A 20 -9.67 7.20 -26.69
CA GLU A 20 -8.71 6.73 -25.70
C GLU A 20 -8.13 7.87 -24.86
N PRO A 21 -7.95 7.69 -23.54
CA PRO A 21 -7.33 8.67 -22.68
C PRO A 21 -5.81 8.71 -22.90
N LEU A 22 -5.21 9.89 -22.72
CA LEU A 22 -3.80 9.99 -22.37
C LEU A 22 -3.73 9.94 -20.83
N ASP A 23 -3.38 8.76 -20.30
CA ASP A 23 -3.52 8.49 -18.88
C ASP A 23 -2.26 8.86 -18.09
N PHE A 24 -2.42 9.82 -17.17
CA PHE A 24 -1.45 10.22 -16.16
C PHE A 24 -1.97 9.95 -14.74
N SER A 25 -3.06 9.20 -14.60
CA SER A 25 -3.74 8.99 -13.32
C SER A 25 -3.33 7.69 -12.63
N ALA A 26 -2.63 6.79 -13.33
CA ALA A 26 -2.19 5.51 -12.78
C ALA A 26 -0.67 5.31 -12.93
N ASN A 27 -0.03 4.82 -11.88
CA ASN A 27 1.40 4.48 -11.87
C ASN A 27 1.60 3.08 -12.47
N VAL A 28 1.58 3.00 -13.80
CA VAL A 28 1.80 1.74 -14.53
C VAL A 28 2.99 1.88 -15.48
N SER A 29 3.73 0.79 -15.68
CA SER A 29 4.85 0.79 -16.61
C SER A 29 4.37 0.99 -18.05
N PRO A 30 4.86 2.00 -18.78
CA PRO A 30 4.49 2.20 -20.19
C PRO A 30 5.06 1.08 -21.09
N LEU A 31 6.03 0.30 -20.62
CA LEU A 31 6.60 -0.85 -21.34
C LEU A 31 5.74 -2.11 -21.21
N GLY A 32 4.70 -2.07 -20.37
CA GLY A 32 3.86 -3.22 -20.07
C GLY A 32 4.59 -4.30 -19.25
N PRO A 33 3.99 -5.48 -19.08
CA PRO A 33 4.58 -6.54 -18.29
C PRO A 33 5.78 -7.19 -19.00
N PRO A 34 6.82 -7.60 -18.26
CA PRO A 34 7.97 -8.33 -18.80
C PRO A 34 7.54 -9.57 -19.60
N VAL A 35 8.33 -9.94 -20.60
CA VAL A 35 8.03 -11.10 -21.49
C VAL A 35 7.83 -12.39 -20.67
N GLY A 36 8.67 -12.62 -19.65
CA GLY A 36 8.56 -13.79 -18.79
C GLY A 36 7.25 -13.85 -18.01
N VAL A 37 6.74 -12.71 -17.58
CA VAL A 37 5.44 -12.61 -16.88
C VAL A 37 4.30 -12.96 -17.83
N ARG A 38 4.30 -12.40 -19.06
CA ARG A 38 3.27 -12.75 -20.07
C ARG A 38 3.27 -14.24 -20.39
N GLN A 39 4.47 -14.84 -20.57
CA GLN A 39 4.60 -16.26 -20.81
C GLN A 39 4.10 -17.12 -19.63
N ALA A 40 4.36 -16.68 -18.39
CA ALA A 40 3.86 -17.37 -17.20
C ALA A 40 2.32 -17.33 -17.12
N ILE A 41 1.71 -16.17 -17.41
CA ILE A 41 0.24 -16.04 -17.49
C ILE A 41 -0.34 -16.98 -18.54
N CYS A 42 0.23 -17.02 -19.75
CA CYS A 42 -0.23 -17.91 -20.82
C CYS A 42 -0.13 -19.40 -20.42
N ARG A 43 0.93 -19.80 -19.72
CA ARG A 43 1.05 -21.18 -19.21
C ARG A 43 0.00 -21.46 -18.14
N ALA A 44 -0.19 -20.56 -17.19
CA ALA A 44 -1.15 -20.70 -16.10
C ALA A 44 -2.61 -20.76 -16.58
N ALA A 45 -2.92 -20.12 -17.72
CA ALA A 45 -4.27 -20.18 -18.31
C ALA A 45 -4.72 -21.63 -18.61
N GLY A 46 -3.79 -22.54 -18.95
CA GLY A 46 -4.10 -23.97 -19.13
C GLY A 46 -4.45 -24.73 -17.85
N GLU A 47 -4.18 -24.13 -16.67
CA GLU A 47 -4.40 -24.75 -15.37
C GLU A 47 -5.66 -24.23 -14.65
N THR A 48 -6.42 -23.35 -15.28
CA THR A 48 -7.59 -22.68 -14.68
C THR A 48 -8.75 -23.63 -14.30
N ALA A 49 -8.72 -24.88 -14.77
CA ALA A 49 -9.68 -25.91 -14.34
C ALA A 49 -9.45 -26.39 -12.88
N ARG A 50 -8.34 -26.01 -12.27
CA ARG A 50 -7.99 -26.39 -10.89
C ARG A 50 -8.15 -25.20 -9.95
N TYR A 51 -8.58 -25.47 -8.71
CA TYR A 51 -8.50 -24.47 -7.66
C TYR A 51 -7.03 -24.06 -7.41
N PRO A 52 -6.75 -22.78 -7.23
CA PRO A 52 -5.42 -22.33 -6.85
C PRO A 52 -5.04 -22.85 -5.45
N ASP A 53 -3.73 -22.90 -5.17
CA ASP A 53 -3.27 -23.24 -3.81
C ASP A 53 -3.72 -22.17 -2.80
N PRO A 54 -4.63 -22.48 -1.84
CA PRO A 54 -5.19 -21.52 -0.93
C PRO A 54 -4.17 -20.91 0.05
N HIS A 55 -2.98 -21.53 0.14
CA HIS A 55 -1.90 -21.07 1.00
C HIS A 55 -0.75 -20.40 0.24
N CYS A 56 -0.85 -20.27 -1.10
CA CYS A 56 0.19 -19.67 -1.95
C CYS A 56 1.60 -20.21 -1.65
N ARG A 57 1.75 -21.54 -1.39
CA ARG A 57 2.98 -22.12 -0.85
C ARG A 57 4.19 -21.90 -1.73
N GLN A 58 4.01 -22.02 -3.06
CA GLN A 58 5.12 -21.82 -4.00
C GLN A 58 5.56 -20.37 -4.05
N LEU A 59 4.60 -19.42 -4.11
CA LEU A 59 4.88 -18.00 -4.12
C LEU A 59 5.55 -17.56 -2.80
N ARG A 60 5.01 -17.99 -1.66
CA ARG A 60 5.59 -17.66 -0.34
C ARG A 60 7.03 -18.15 -0.20
N ARG A 61 7.35 -19.36 -0.70
CA ARG A 61 8.73 -19.87 -0.70
C ARG A 61 9.66 -19.04 -1.57
N ALA A 62 9.24 -18.70 -2.79
CA ALA A 62 10.04 -17.87 -3.68
C ALA A 62 10.28 -16.46 -3.12
N LEU A 63 9.27 -15.83 -2.51
CA LEU A 63 9.40 -14.53 -1.85
C LEU A 63 10.30 -14.63 -0.60
N ALA A 64 10.16 -15.70 0.19
CA ALA A 64 10.98 -15.92 1.38
C ALA A 64 12.47 -16.07 1.03
N GLU A 65 12.78 -16.82 -0.04
CA GLU A 65 14.14 -16.96 -0.56
C GLU A 65 14.69 -15.62 -1.05
N HIS A 66 13.87 -14.84 -1.79
CA HIS A 66 14.28 -13.55 -2.32
C HIS A 66 14.59 -12.52 -1.22
N HIS A 67 13.74 -12.46 -0.19
CA HIS A 67 13.88 -11.48 0.91
C HIS A 67 14.69 -12.01 2.11
N GLY A 68 15.10 -13.27 2.13
CA GLY A 68 15.85 -13.87 3.23
C GLY A 68 15.04 -13.97 4.53
N VAL A 69 13.72 -14.22 4.45
CA VAL A 69 12.80 -14.29 5.60
C VAL A 69 12.12 -15.66 5.69
N ASP A 70 11.51 -15.97 6.84
CA ASP A 70 10.72 -17.19 7.00
C ASP A 70 9.42 -17.10 6.15
N PRO A 71 9.08 -18.12 5.34
CA PRO A 71 7.80 -18.17 4.63
C PRO A 71 6.56 -18.04 5.53
N ALA A 72 6.67 -18.36 6.82
CA ALA A 72 5.59 -18.19 7.78
C ALA A 72 5.24 -16.71 8.03
N TRP A 73 6.17 -15.80 7.78
CA TRP A 73 5.97 -14.35 7.94
C TRP A 73 5.29 -13.68 6.73
N LEU A 74 5.08 -14.45 5.64
CA LEU A 74 4.54 -13.91 4.41
C LEU A 74 3.05 -14.23 4.25
N LEU A 75 2.28 -13.22 3.92
CA LEU A 75 0.88 -13.32 3.51
C LEU A 75 0.74 -12.77 2.08
N CYS A 76 0.15 -13.57 1.18
CA CYS A 76 -0.13 -13.13 -0.18
C CYS A 76 -1.57 -12.65 -0.31
N GLY A 77 -1.77 -11.61 -1.13
CA GLY A 77 -3.09 -11.03 -1.40
C GLY A 77 -3.20 -10.52 -2.83
N ASN A 78 -4.38 -10.06 -3.21
CA ASN A 78 -4.66 -9.49 -4.53
C ASN A 78 -4.33 -7.98 -4.54
N GLY A 79 -3.04 -7.66 -4.41
CA GLY A 79 -2.53 -6.30 -4.29
C GLY A 79 -2.61 -5.75 -2.86
N ALA A 80 -2.04 -4.55 -2.68
CA ALA A 80 -1.95 -3.89 -1.37
C ALA A 80 -3.34 -3.63 -0.75
N SER A 81 -4.34 -3.25 -1.54
CA SER A 81 -5.69 -2.96 -1.03
C SER A 81 -6.34 -4.18 -0.36
N ASP A 82 -6.20 -5.40 -0.93
CA ASP A 82 -6.70 -6.62 -0.29
C ASP A 82 -5.97 -6.91 1.04
N LEU A 83 -4.65 -6.69 1.08
CA LEU A 83 -3.86 -6.89 2.30
C LEU A 83 -4.20 -5.86 3.38
N LEU A 84 -4.43 -4.60 3.01
CA LEU A 84 -4.86 -3.54 3.92
C LEU A 84 -6.23 -3.83 4.53
N ASP A 85 -7.20 -4.27 3.71
CA ASP A 85 -8.51 -4.66 4.21
C ASP A 85 -8.45 -5.86 5.17
N ARG A 86 -7.65 -6.88 4.84
CA ARG A 86 -7.44 -8.03 5.72
C ARG A 86 -6.76 -7.64 7.03
N LEU A 87 -5.75 -6.75 6.96
CA LEU A 87 -5.07 -6.23 8.14
C LEU A 87 -6.06 -5.47 9.03
N ALA A 88 -6.83 -4.54 8.46
CA ALA A 88 -7.83 -3.78 9.19
C ALA A 88 -8.90 -4.68 9.84
N LEU A 89 -9.40 -5.69 9.11
CA LEU A 89 -10.37 -6.66 9.63
C LEU A 89 -9.81 -7.52 10.75
N ALA A 90 -8.54 -7.92 10.67
CA ALA A 90 -7.90 -8.76 11.69
C ALA A 90 -7.60 -7.98 12.96
N LEU A 91 -7.10 -6.76 12.85
CA LEU A 91 -6.67 -5.94 13.97
C LEU A 91 -7.80 -5.14 14.60
N ARG A 92 -8.77 -4.67 13.79
CA ARG A 92 -9.87 -3.78 14.20
C ARG A 92 -9.40 -2.61 15.06
N PRO A 93 -8.42 -1.82 14.58
CA PRO A 93 -7.90 -0.71 15.35
C PRO A 93 -9.01 0.31 15.63
N LYS A 94 -8.97 0.95 16.78
CA LYS A 94 -9.91 2.00 17.17
C LYS A 94 -9.46 3.37 16.69
N ARG A 95 -8.15 3.62 16.74
CA ARG A 95 -7.53 4.89 16.35
C ARG A 95 -6.32 4.63 15.45
N GLY A 96 -6.37 5.15 14.24
CA GLY A 96 -5.30 5.02 13.25
C GLY A 96 -4.80 6.38 12.79
N LEU A 97 -3.53 6.45 12.43
CA LEU A 97 -2.89 7.62 11.85
C LEU A 97 -2.40 7.29 10.44
N VAL A 98 -2.65 8.18 9.49
CA VAL A 98 -2.11 8.12 8.13
C VAL A 98 -1.54 9.48 7.75
N THR A 99 -0.63 9.55 6.80
CA THR A 99 -0.19 10.83 6.22
C THR A 99 -1.20 11.33 5.19
N ALA A 100 -1.24 12.63 4.92
CA ALA A 100 -2.07 13.23 3.87
C ALA A 100 -1.31 14.36 3.14
N PRO A 101 -1.16 14.31 1.79
CA PRO A 101 -1.76 13.31 0.89
C PRO A 101 -1.08 11.95 0.97
N ALA A 102 -1.88 10.88 0.80
CA ALA A 102 -1.42 9.51 0.69
C ALA A 102 -2.41 8.68 -0.15
N PHE A 103 -2.11 7.41 -0.35
CA PHE A 103 -3.02 6.49 -1.03
C PHE A 103 -4.34 6.37 -0.24
N SER A 104 -5.45 6.65 -0.91
CA SER A 104 -6.77 6.79 -0.27
C SER A 104 -7.26 5.52 0.43
N GLU A 105 -6.79 4.34 0.01
CA GLU A 105 -7.20 3.05 0.58
C GLU A 105 -6.75 2.86 2.04
N TYR A 106 -5.68 3.52 2.49
CA TYR A 106 -5.27 3.41 3.90
C TYR A 106 -6.38 3.87 4.84
N ALA A 107 -6.84 5.09 4.65
CA ALA A 107 -7.91 5.65 5.46
C ALA A 107 -9.24 4.91 5.24
N GLN A 108 -9.51 4.48 4.00
CA GLN A 108 -10.75 3.78 3.67
C GLN A 108 -10.80 2.40 4.33
N ALA A 109 -9.73 1.59 4.27
CA ALA A 109 -9.67 0.27 4.90
C ALA A 109 -9.90 0.37 6.42
N LEU A 110 -9.27 1.34 7.07
CA LEU A 110 -9.44 1.60 8.50
C LEU A 110 -10.87 2.05 8.84
N ARG A 111 -11.44 2.98 8.08
CA ARG A 111 -12.82 3.47 8.29
C ARG A 111 -13.87 2.37 8.09
N ARG A 112 -13.65 1.40 7.18
CA ARG A 112 -14.57 0.26 6.95
C ARG A 112 -14.75 -0.60 8.21
N VAL A 113 -13.76 -0.65 9.09
CA VAL A 113 -13.84 -1.40 10.36
C VAL A 113 -14.21 -0.54 11.56
N GLY A 114 -14.60 0.73 11.33
CA GLY A 114 -15.03 1.66 12.38
C GLY A 114 -13.88 2.38 13.09
N CYS A 115 -12.67 2.34 12.53
CA CYS A 115 -11.51 3.06 13.06
C CYS A 115 -11.68 4.58 12.92
N GLN A 116 -11.33 5.32 13.96
CA GLN A 116 -11.17 6.78 13.90
C GLN A 116 -9.81 7.09 13.29
N VAL A 117 -9.80 7.66 12.08
CA VAL A 117 -8.58 7.92 11.33
C VAL A 117 -8.22 9.40 11.46
N ALA A 118 -7.06 9.67 12.07
CA ALA A 118 -6.40 10.97 12.03
C ALA A 118 -5.49 11.05 10.79
N GLU A 119 -5.38 12.23 10.21
CA GLU A 119 -4.52 12.49 9.06
C GLU A 119 -3.43 13.49 9.47
N PHE A 120 -2.16 13.10 9.31
CA PHE A 120 -1.02 13.99 9.49
C PHE A 120 -0.76 14.73 8.18
N PRO A 121 -0.91 16.07 8.14
CA PRO A 121 -0.77 16.83 6.92
C PRO A 121 0.70 16.91 6.49
N LEU A 122 0.98 16.54 5.25
CA LEU A 122 2.25 16.80 4.59
C LEU A 122 2.14 18.14 3.83
N HIS A 123 3.13 19.00 3.96
CA HIS A 123 3.05 20.36 3.45
C HIS A 123 3.92 20.58 2.21
N ARG A 124 3.41 21.35 1.26
CA ARG A 124 4.14 21.73 0.05
C ARG A 124 5.47 22.45 0.36
N ALA A 125 5.56 23.17 1.45
CA ALA A 125 6.77 23.87 1.88
C ALA A 125 7.92 22.90 2.21
N GLN A 126 7.61 21.64 2.56
CA GLN A 126 8.55 20.53 2.77
C GLN A 126 8.50 19.50 1.64
N ASP A 127 8.06 19.90 0.44
CA ASP A 127 7.90 18.99 -0.71
C ASP A 127 7.06 17.74 -0.39
N PHE A 128 6.08 17.87 0.49
CA PHE A 128 5.25 16.77 0.99
C PHE A 128 6.05 15.62 1.63
N SER A 129 7.24 15.91 2.14
CA SER A 129 8.06 14.95 2.88
C SER A 129 7.53 14.77 4.31
N VAL A 130 7.73 13.57 4.86
CA VAL A 130 7.53 13.32 6.29
C VAL A 130 8.60 14.05 7.08
N THR A 131 8.19 14.78 8.12
CA THR A 131 9.09 15.54 9.00
C THR A 131 9.11 14.95 10.41
N ALA A 132 10.07 15.40 11.24
CA ALA A 132 10.18 14.98 12.62
C ALA A 132 8.94 15.31 13.47
N ASP A 133 8.12 16.28 13.01
CA ASP A 133 6.86 16.65 13.70
C ASP A 133 5.88 15.45 13.78
N LEU A 134 6.01 14.44 12.90
CA LEU A 134 5.23 13.21 12.99
C LEU A 134 5.45 12.49 14.32
N LEU A 135 6.66 12.58 14.91
CA LEU A 135 6.98 11.92 16.18
C LEU A 135 6.13 12.45 17.34
N ASP A 136 5.71 13.72 17.28
CA ASP A 136 4.93 14.38 18.34
C ASP A 136 3.48 13.90 18.41
N VAL A 137 2.95 13.37 17.29
CA VAL A 137 1.58 12.87 17.20
C VAL A 137 1.49 11.34 17.39
N ILE A 138 2.62 10.64 17.48
CA ILE A 138 2.66 9.22 17.81
C ILE A 138 2.55 9.07 19.33
N THR A 139 1.38 8.70 19.82
CA THR A 139 1.03 8.63 21.24
C THR A 139 0.44 7.26 21.58
N PRO A 140 0.47 6.82 22.86
CA PRO A 140 -0.02 5.50 23.27
C PRO A 140 -1.53 5.26 23.05
N ASP A 141 -2.28 6.26 22.66
CA ASP A 141 -3.70 6.14 22.35
C ASP A 141 -3.96 5.79 20.87
N LEU A 142 -2.91 5.76 20.04
CA LEU A 142 -2.96 5.21 18.68
C LEU A 142 -2.77 3.69 18.70
N ASP A 143 -3.51 2.99 17.85
CA ASP A 143 -3.31 1.55 17.64
C ASP A 143 -2.38 1.29 16.44
N LEU A 144 -2.44 2.17 15.42
CA LEU A 144 -1.78 1.91 14.14
C LEU A 144 -1.37 3.22 13.46
N LEU A 145 -0.17 3.20 12.82
CA LEU A 145 0.31 4.20 11.87
C LEU A 145 0.59 3.52 10.53
N ILE A 146 0.08 4.08 9.42
CA ILE A 146 0.43 3.62 8.05
C ILE A 146 1.25 4.70 7.36
N LEU A 147 2.42 4.30 6.82
CA LEU A 147 3.29 5.11 5.96
C LEU A 147 3.43 4.45 4.59
N CYS A 148 3.69 5.25 3.56
CA CYS A 148 4.05 4.80 2.23
C CYS A 148 5.49 5.23 1.93
N GLU A 149 6.37 4.27 1.66
CA GLU A 149 7.80 4.49 1.40
C GLU A 149 8.28 3.68 0.17
N PRO A 150 8.64 4.33 -0.91
CA PRO A 150 8.47 5.75 -1.28
C PRO A 150 7.01 6.20 -1.29
N SER A 151 6.76 7.47 -0.94
CA SER A 151 5.39 7.95 -0.76
C SER A 151 4.63 8.13 -2.08
N ASN A 152 3.36 7.72 -2.09
CA ASN A 152 2.41 8.00 -3.16
C ASN A 152 1.30 8.93 -2.60
N PRO A 153 1.05 10.11 -3.19
CA PRO A 153 1.45 10.56 -4.53
C PRO A 153 2.74 11.42 -4.58
N ALA A 154 3.39 11.71 -3.45
CA ALA A 154 4.46 12.72 -3.41
C ALA A 154 5.78 12.26 -4.06
N GLY A 155 6.04 10.94 -4.19
CA GLY A 155 7.27 10.39 -4.73
C GLY A 155 8.51 10.76 -3.87
N ARG A 156 8.33 10.85 -2.55
CA ARG A 156 9.38 11.20 -1.60
C ARG A 156 9.72 10.00 -0.72
N CYS A 157 10.99 9.87 -0.38
CA CYS A 157 11.46 8.91 0.61
C CYS A 157 11.73 9.64 1.92
N THR A 158 11.34 9.02 3.02
CA THR A 158 11.70 9.47 4.37
C THR A 158 13.16 9.10 4.64
N GLU A 159 13.94 10.03 5.20
CA GLU A 159 15.30 9.73 5.60
C GLU A 159 15.35 8.51 6.55
N LYS A 160 16.28 7.60 6.30
CA LYS A 160 16.40 6.35 7.08
C LYS A 160 16.50 6.60 8.58
N ALA A 161 17.22 7.65 9.01
CA ALA A 161 17.33 7.97 10.43
C ALA A 161 15.99 8.38 11.04
N LEU A 162 15.17 9.12 10.30
CA LEU A 162 13.82 9.51 10.74
C LEU A 162 12.90 8.31 10.75
N LEU A 163 12.93 7.45 9.72
CA LEU A 163 12.11 6.24 9.67
C LEU A 163 12.40 5.30 10.85
N LEU A 164 13.68 5.11 11.19
CA LEU A 164 14.08 4.35 12.38
C LEU A 164 13.59 5.00 13.68
N SER A 165 13.61 6.34 13.76
CA SER A 165 13.08 7.06 14.91
C SER A 165 11.56 6.91 15.04
N ILE A 166 10.84 6.93 13.92
CA ILE A 166 9.40 6.66 13.86
C ILE A 166 9.11 5.23 14.34
N ALA A 167 9.85 4.24 13.85
CA ALA A 167 9.69 2.84 14.27
C ALA A 167 9.93 2.66 15.77
N ALA A 168 11.02 3.25 16.31
CA ALA A 168 11.32 3.21 17.72
C ALA A 168 10.24 3.91 18.57
N LYS A 169 9.69 5.05 18.09
CA LYS A 169 8.62 5.75 18.77
C LYS A 169 7.32 4.95 18.78
N CYS A 170 6.98 4.31 17.65
CA CYS A 170 5.82 3.43 17.55
C CYS A 170 5.95 2.25 18.55
N ASP A 171 7.12 1.60 18.59
CA ASP A 171 7.38 0.50 19.52
C ASP A 171 7.24 0.97 20.99
N ALA A 172 7.85 2.10 21.34
CA ALA A 172 7.76 2.66 22.70
C ALA A 172 6.34 3.04 23.12
N CYS A 173 5.46 3.39 22.15
CA CYS A 173 4.06 3.74 22.40
C CYS A 173 3.11 2.55 22.24
N GLY A 174 3.58 1.37 21.80
CA GLY A 174 2.73 0.21 21.51
C GLY A 174 1.87 0.39 20.25
N VAL A 175 2.29 1.26 19.33
CA VAL A 175 1.63 1.54 18.05
C VAL A 175 2.16 0.59 16.97
N LEU A 176 1.29 -0.08 16.22
CA LEU A 176 1.72 -0.88 15.09
C LEU A 176 2.08 0.03 13.91
N LEU A 177 3.34 -0.03 13.47
CA LEU A 177 3.78 0.63 12.24
C LEU A 177 3.56 -0.31 11.05
N VAL A 178 2.85 0.18 10.03
CA VAL A 178 2.69 -0.47 8.72
C VAL A 178 3.38 0.39 7.69
N VAL A 179 4.29 -0.19 6.92
CA VAL A 179 4.99 0.49 5.83
C VAL A 179 4.59 -0.15 4.51
N ASP A 180 4.03 0.65 3.60
CA ASP A 180 3.70 0.22 2.24
C ASP A 180 4.87 0.58 1.32
N GLU A 181 5.55 -0.45 0.86
CA GLU A 181 6.76 -0.37 0.02
C GLU A 181 6.48 -0.71 -1.45
N CYS A 182 5.26 -0.44 -1.95
CA CYS A 182 4.88 -0.74 -3.34
C CYS A 182 5.82 -0.14 -4.39
N PHE A 183 6.58 0.89 -4.04
CA PHE A 183 7.45 1.63 -4.95
C PHE A 183 8.95 1.56 -4.58
N GLU A 184 9.34 0.63 -3.70
CA GLU A 184 10.74 0.51 -3.25
C GLU A 184 11.72 0.19 -4.39
N ASP A 185 11.29 -0.56 -5.39
CA ASP A 185 12.12 -0.99 -6.52
C ASP A 185 12.28 0.07 -7.64
N PHE A 186 11.78 1.31 -7.46
CA PHE A 186 11.80 2.38 -8.48
C PHE A 186 12.83 3.48 -8.24
#